data_a40adc68accaf0756f0f559bda849118
#
_entry.id   a40adc68accaf0756f0f559bda849118
#
_cell.length_a   1.000
_cell.length_b   1.000
_cell.length_c   1.000
_cell.angle_alpha   90.00
_cell.angle_beta   90.00
_cell.angle_gamma   90.00
#
_symmetry.space_group_name_H-M   'P 1'
#
loop_
_entity.id
_entity.type
_entity.pdbx_description
1 polymer ?
#
loop_
_entity_poly.entity_id
_entity_poly.type
_entity_poly.pdbx_seq_one_letter_code
_entity_poly.pdbx_strand_id
1 'polypeptide(L)'
;MRVIALTTALLGLLAAYLVATVRTADAAEVVVSQGKPTTASSVEWAGTPASSATDGNTGTRWSSAFAANQWIQVDLGATTAVSSVKLNWEAAYATAFTVQFSTNGTTFTNATGTLRGNAGEQTIAVTGNTRFVRLNLTERALAIYGYSLWEFQVFAGSTTPPTDPTTPPPAGGATLLSYNKPGAASSEQNDVNCNPCTVPKAFDLDPATRWATSSTTGWVDPGWIYVDLGATAQISRVELQWDPAYATAYKIQVSPNASTWTDIYSTTTGKGFKEVLNVSGTGRYVRMYGTTRSSAYGYSLYDFNVYGTGGAPNTPPARPADPTFPATNLVWNDEFNDPAGTKPSTAKWTYDPGVPQNGEVQYYTENSNNAQMDGGGNLVIEARKEASNGREYTSARMNTGGKFTAQYGRVEARIKVPKGNGLWPAFWMMGNDFLTGRPWPYNGEIDIMEVLGRNTTEGYSTLHAPQYNGGGGYGQKYTTPGAADLSQGFHVWAAEWDSKGIRFLLDGTQVFYASKATVEATRGPWIFDHPFYIILNLAVGGDFPGPVDASTPFPARMLVDYVRVYK
;
A
#
# COMPACT_ATOMS: atom_id res chain seq x y z
N MET A 1 -36.78 -28.00 -9.62
CA MET A 1 -36.49 -26.95 -10.61
C MET A 1 -36.69 -25.56 -10.03
N ARG A 2 -35.94 -25.16 -9.00
CA ARG A 2 -35.95 -23.77 -8.43
C ARG A 2 -34.66 -23.41 -7.68
N VAL A 3 -33.51 -23.86 -8.15
CA VAL A 3 -32.20 -23.57 -7.51
C VAL A 3 -31.16 -22.95 -8.48
N ILE A 4 -31.50 -22.81 -9.77
CA ILE A 4 -30.54 -22.35 -10.80
C ILE A 4 -30.68 -20.83 -11.12
N ALA A 5 -31.64 -20.11 -10.52
CA ALA A 5 -31.90 -18.71 -10.84
C ALA A 5 -31.24 -17.68 -9.90
N LEU A 6 -30.53 -18.10 -8.82
CA LEU A 6 -29.91 -17.16 -7.87
C LEU A 6 -28.40 -16.99 -8.04
N THR A 7 -27.73 -17.81 -8.86
CA THR A 7 -26.28 -17.72 -9.05
C THR A 7 -25.85 -16.79 -10.18
N THR A 8 -26.75 -16.42 -11.09
CA THR A 8 -26.47 -15.48 -12.18
C THR A 8 -26.65 -14.01 -11.83
N ALA A 9 -27.38 -13.70 -10.75
CA ALA A 9 -27.56 -12.32 -10.32
C ALA A 9 -26.39 -11.77 -9.46
N LEU A 10 -25.57 -12.67 -8.86
CA LEU A 10 -24.42 -12.24 -8.03
C LEU A 10 -23.15 -11.97 -8.85
N LEU A 11 -23.00 -12.57 -10.05
CA LEU A 11 -21.88 -12.26 -10.94
C LEU A 11 -22.07 -10.96 -11.74
N GLY A 12 -23.30 -10.49 -11.89
CA GLY A 12 -23.58 -9.23 -12.59
C GLY A 12 -23.33 -8.00 -11.74
N LEU A 13 -23.34 -8.10 -10.40
CA LEU A 13 -23.07 -6.98 -9.51
C LEU A 13 -21.58 -6.78 -9.19
N LEU A 14 -20.71 -7.79 -9.41
CA LEU A 14 -19.26 -7.64 -9.22
C LEU A 14 -18.57 -6.96 -10.43
N ALA A 15 -19.17 -6.98 -11.61
CA ALA A 15 -18.63 -6.34 -12.81
C ALA A 15 -18.97 -4.84 -12.91
N ALA A 16 -19.92 -4.34 -12.13
CA ALA A 16 -20.32 -2.92 -12.15
C ALA A 16 -19.58 -2.06 -11.11
N TYR A 17 -18.68 -2.62 -10.30
CA TYR A 17 -17.92 -1.88 -9.28
C TYR A 17 -16.51 -1.49 -9.72
N LEU A 18 -16.14 -1.77 -10.96
CA LEU A 18 -14.87 -1.32 -11.54
C LEU A 18 -15.18 -0.29 -12.61
N VAL A 19 -15.23 0.94 -12.30
CA VAL A 19 -14.94 2.11 -13.15
C VAL A 19 -15.69 3.33 -12.62
N ALA A 20 -15.04 4.11 -11.80
CA ALA A 20 -15.03 5.58 -11.85
C ALA A 20 -13.97 6.10 -10.86
N THR A 21 -12.71 6.07 -11.25
CA THR A 21 -11.71 6.95 -10.64
C THR A 21 -11.96 8.36 -11.17
N VAL A 22 -12.80 9.12 -10.50
CA VAL A 22 -12.87 10.56 -10.73
C VAL A 22 -11.78 11.20 -9.89
N ARG A 23 -10.82 11.79 -10.55
CA ARG A 23 -9.76 12.63 -9.96
C ARG A 23 -10.40 13.84 -9.29
N THR A 24 -10.03 14.12 -8.06
CA THR A 24 -10.17 15.43 -7.44
C THR A 24 -9.24 16.42 -8.15
N ALA A 25 -9.66 17.65 -8.33
CA ALA A 25 -8.93 18.68 -9.05
C ALA A 25 -7.65 19.07 -8.29
N ASP A 26 -6.58 18.34 -8.57
CA ASP A 26 -5.27 18.96 -8.70
C ASP A 26 -5.32 19.90 -9.91
N ALA A 27 -4.46 20.92 -9.98
CA ALA A 27 -4.35 21.76 -11.15
C ALA A 27 -4.34 20.84 -12.36
N ALA A 28 -5.45 20.83 -13.13
CA ALA A 28 -5.89 19.71 -13.94
C ALA A 28 -4.72 19.21 -14.78
N GLU A 29 -4.25 17.97 -14.53
CA GLU A 29 -3.35 17.32 -15.46
C GLU A 29 -4.04 17.35 -16.82
N VAL A 30 -3.47 18.08 -17.76
CA VAL A 30 -4.05 18.24 -19.09
C VAL A 30 -3.58 17.07 -19.93
N VAL A 31 -4.52 16.34 -20.53
CA VAL A 31 -4.19 15.34 -21.55
C VAL A 31 -3.59 16.08 -22.73
N VAL A 32 -2.28 15.89 -22.96
CA VAL A 32 -1.53 16.58 -24.03
C VAL A 32 -1.34 15.72 -25.26
N SER A 33 -1.73 14.43 -25.21
CA SER A 33 -1.64 13.47 -26.33
C SER A 33 -2.90 13.39 -27.16
N GLN A 34 -4.05 13.87 -26.70
CA GLN A 34 -5.33 13.67 -27.40
C GLN A 34 -5.33 14.37 -28.77
N GLY A 35 -5.65 13.60 -29.82
CA GLY A 35 -5.66 14.07 -31.20
C GLY A 35 -4.27 14.39 -31.79
N LYS A 36 -3.18 14.03 -31.08
CA LYS A 36 -1.81 14.26 -31.55
C LYS A 36 -1.34 13.20 -32.52
N PRO A 37 -0.41 13.53 -33.44
CA PRO A 37 0.17 12.58 -34.38
C PRO A 37 0.76 11.37 -33.64
N THR A 38 0.23 10.19 -33.93
CA THR A 38 0.63 8.93 -33.29
C THR A 38 1.07 7.94 -34.36
N THR A 39 2.21 7.30 -34.14
CA THR A 39 2.80 6.31 -35.03
C THR A 39 3.17 5.05 -34.27
N ALA A 40 3.24 3.92 -34.96
CA ALA A 40 3.58 2.64 -34.37
C ALA A 40 4.51 1.85 -35.27
N SER A 41 5.20 0.85 -34.73
CA SER A 41 6.05 -0.09 -35.47
C SER A 41 5.27 -0.89 -36.48
N SER A 42 3.99 -1.18 -36.19
CA SER A 42 3.07 -1.90 -37.08
C SER A 42 1.61 -1.61 -36.70
N VAL A 43 0.73 -1.99 -37.60
CA VAL A 43 -0.73 -1.95 -37.44
C VAL A 43 -1.26 -3.31 -37.92
N GLU A 44 -2.18 -3.90 -37.18
CA GLU A 44 -2.78 -5.20 -37.51
C GLU A 44 -3.54 -5.14 -38.85
N TRP A 45 -4.39 -4.11 -38.96
CA TRP A 45 -5.15 -3.83 -40.19
C TRP A 45 -5.64 -2.38 -40.23
N ALA A 46 -6.14 -1.93 -41.33
CA ALA A 46 -6.48 -0.51 -41.53
C ALA A 46 -7.53 0.06 -40.55
N GLY A 47 -8.33 -0.79 -39.90
CA GLY A 47 -9.34 -0.39 -38.90
C GLY A 47 -8.82 -0.19 -37.49
N THR A 48 -7.54 -0.49 -37.22
CA THR A 48 -6.90 -0.32 -35.91
C THR A 48 -5.63 0.52 -35.99
N PRO A 49 -5.70 1.75 -36.55
CA PRO A 49 -4.52 2.59 -36.77
C PRO A 49 -3.95 3.10 -35.44
N ALA A 50 -2.68 3.50 -35.43
CA ALA A 50 -2.02 4.04 -34.22
C ALA A 50 -2.74 5.26 -33.64
N SER A 51 -3.35 6.10 -34.47
CA SER A 51 -4.10 7.29 -34.05
C SER A 51 -5.33 6.98 -33.20
N SER A 52 -5.89 5.78 -33.31
CA SER A 52 -7.01 5.35 -32.45
C SER A 52 -6.64 5.18 -30.98
N ALA A 53 -5.34 5.11 -30.64
CA ALA A 53 -4.90 5.08 -29.25
C ALA A 53 -4.81 6.48 -28.60
N THR A 54 -5.04 7.56 -29.37
CA THR A 54 -4.95 8.94 -28.86
C THR A 54 -6.15 9.80 -29.30
N ASP A 55 -7.23 9.20 -29.82
CA ASP A 55 -8.39 9.93 -30.34
C ASP A 55 -9.42 10.33 -29.26
N GLY A 56 -9.28 9.79 -28.05
CA GLY A 56 -10.17 10.04 -26.92
C GLY A 56 -11.46 9.21 -26.98
N ASN A 57 -11.53 8.19 -27.83
CA ASN A 57 -12.69 7.33 -28.01
C ASN A 57 -12.39 5.89 -27.56
N THR A 58 -12.85 5.52 -26.38
CA THR A 58 -12.66 4.18 -25.83
C THR A 58 -13.36 3.05 -26.60
N GLY A 59 -14.07 3.35 -27.67
CA GLY A 59 -14.65 2.38 -28.60
C GLY A 59 -13.76 2.07 -29.81
N THR A 60 -12.64 2.78 -29.98
CA THR A 60 -11.63 2.57 -31.02
C THR A 60 -10.30 2.16 -30.39
N ARG A 61 -9.42 1.48 -31.11
CA ARG A 61 -8.14 1.02 -30.58
C ARG A 61 -7.04 0.93 -31.60
N TRP A 62 -5.82 0.97 -31.18
CA TRP A 62 -4.68 0.49 -31.95
C TRP A 62 -4.45 -1.00 -31.68
N SER A 63 -4.09 -1.75 -32.75
CA SER A 63 -3.56 -3.10 -32.62
C SER A 63 -2.32 -3.27 -33.48
N SER A 64 -1.28 -3.93 -32.95
CA SER A 64 -0.04 -4.22 -33.67
C SER A 64 -0.12 -5.52 -34.49
N ALA A 65 0.82 -5.75 -35.38
CA ALA A 65 1.09 -7.07 -35.93
C ALA A 65 1.40 -8.09 -34.80
N PHE A 66 1.17 -9.38 -35.08
CA PHE A 66 1.30 -10.47 -34.10
C PHE A 66 2.77 -10.86 -33.86
N ALA A 67 3.57 -9.90 -33.42
CA ALA A 67 4.99 -10.05 -33.14
C ALA A 67 5.34 -9.44 -31.78
N ALA A 68 6.38 -9.98 -31.10
CA ALA A 68 7.04 -9.32 -30.00
C ALA A 68 7.82 -8.09 -30.49
N ASN A 69 8.28 -7.26 -29.56
CA ASN A 69 9.08 -6.06 -29.84
C ASN A 69 8.37 -5.06 -30.78
N GLN A 70 7.23 -4.57 -30.34
CA GLN A 70 6.49 -3.50 -30.99
C GLN A 70 6.67 -2.19 -30.22
N TRP A 71 6.34 -1.09 -30.87
CA TRP A 71 6.27 0.21 -30.18
C TRP A 71 5.12 1.05 -30.75
N ILE A 72 4.60 1.94 -29.91
CA ILE A 72 3.69 3.03 -30.29
C ILE A 72 4.20 4.32 -29.67
N GLN A 73 4.17 5.43 -30.39
CA GLN A 73 4.62 6.73 -29.92
C GLN A 73 3.69 7.85 -30.34
N VAL A 74 3.62 8.87 -29.49
CA VAL A 74 2.89 10.12 -29.76
C VAL A 74 3.88 11.30 -29.85
N ASP A 75 3.69 12.19 -30.82
CA ASP A 75 4.37 13.48 -30.95
C ASP A 75 3.49 14.56 -30.29
N LEU A 76 3.91 15.08 -29.17
CA LEU A 76 3.19 16.14 -28.45
C LEU A 76 3.24 17.51 -29.17
N GLY A 77 4.05 17.62 -30.25
CA GLY A 77 4.21 18.83 -31.06
C GLY A 77 5.27 19.79 -30.56
N ALA A 78 5.51 19.84 -29.25
CA ALA A 78 6.53 20.65 -28.60
C ALA A 78 7.08 19.92 -27.36
N THR A 79 8.25 20.35 -26.87
CA THR A 79 8.78 19.86 -25.60
C THR A 79 7.82 20.23 -24.48
N THR A 80 7.32 19.22 -23.79
CA THR A 80 6.27 19.31 -22.78
C THR A 80 6.77 18.66 -21.49
N ALA A 81 6.48 19.26 -20.34
CA ALA A 81 6.73 18.67 -19.03
C ALA A 81 5.67 17.59 -18.79
N VAL A 82 6.03 16.33 -19.05
CA VAL A 82 5.16 15.16 -18.80
C VAL A 82 5.17 14.84 -17.33
N SER A 83 3.99 14.54 -16.77
CA SER A 83 3.79 14.18 -15.35
C SER A 83 3.37 12.72 -15.18
N SER A 84 2.60 12.18 -16.14
CA SER A 84 2.16 10.79 -16.09
C SER A 84 1.73 10.27 -17.46
N VAL A 85 1.62 8.95 -17.57
CA VAL A 85 1.04 8.25 -18.74
C VAL A 85 -0.08 7.35 -18.23
N LYS A 86 -1.25 7.42 -18.86
CA LYS A 86 -2.37 6.51 -18.60
C LYS A 86 -2.64 5.67 -19.84
N LEU A 87 -2.66 4.35 -19.65
CA LEU A 87 -2.92 3.36 -20.69
C LEU A 87 -4.26 2.68 -20.40
N ASN A 88 -5.06 2.49 -21.44
CA ASN A 88 -6.24 1.63 -21.36
C ASN A 88 -6.03 0.45 -22.30
N TRP A 89 -5.58 -0.67 -21.72
CA TRP A 89 -5.25 -1.88 -22.45
C TRP A 89 -6.49 -2.70 -22.79
N GLU A 90 -6.47 -3.32 -23.96
CA GLU A 90 -7.36 -4.44 -24.33
C GLU A 90 -6.82 -5.75 -23.70
N ALA A 91 -7.48 -6.88 -23.88
CA ALA A 91 -7.03 -8.19 -23.39
C ALA A 91 -5.66 -8.62 -23.95
N ALA A 92 -5.29 -8.14 -25.14
CA ALA A 92 -3.98 -8.35 -25.75
C ALA A 92 -2.98 -7.26 -25.32
N TYR A 93 -2.72 -7.15 -24.05
CA TYR A 93 -1.82 -6.16 -23.45
C TYR A 93 -0.34 -6.58 -23.47
N ALA A 94 0.55 -5.65 -23.14
CA ALA A 94 1.97 -5.95 -22.93
C ALA A 94 2.21 -6.41 -21.48
N THR A 95 2.75 -7.62 -21.29
CA THR A 95 3.18 -8.08 -19.96
C THR A 95 4.54 -7.50 -19.56
N ALA A 96 5.34 -7.01 -20.51
CA ALA A 96 6.57 -6.26 -20.24
C ALA A 96 6.73 -5.13 -21.25
N PHE A 97 6.98 -3.90 -20.75
CA PHE A 97 7.20 -2.71 -21.58
C PHE A 97 7.98 -1.62 -20.84
N THR A 98 8.47 -0.61 -21.55
CA THR A 98 9.07 0.60 -20.99
C THR A 98 8.41 1.84 -21.58
N VAL A 99 8.32 2.92 -20.81
CA VAL A 99 8.05 4.26 -21.30
C VAL A 99 9.37 4.91 -21.66
N GLN A 100 9.44 5.49 -22.87
CA GLN A 100 10.63 6.14 -23.40
C GLN A 100 10.33 7.58 -23.82
N PHE A 101 11.31 8.45 -23.64
CA PHE A 101 11.26 9.86 -24.01
C PHE A 101 12.25 10.18 -25.14
N SER A 102 11.87 11.15 -25.97
CA SER A 102 12.74 11.69 -27.02
C SER A 102 12.41 13.14 -27.31
N THR A 103 13.41 13.95 -27.61
CA THR A 103 13.24 15.33 -28.07
C THR A 103 13.20 15.44 -29.59
N ASN A 104 13.71 14.42 -30.33
CA ASN A 104 13.85 14.42 -31.79
C ASN A 104 13.05 13.34 -32.54
N GLY A 105 12.39 12.41 -31.79
CA GLY A 105 11.59 11.32 -32.35
C GLY A 105 12.39 10.15 -32.94
N THR A 106 13.73 10.19 -32.88
CA THR A 106 14.62 9.15 -33.43
C THR A 106 15.46 8.47 -32.37
N THR A 107 15.99 9.21 -31.43
CA THR A 107 16.79 8.69 -30.32
C THR A 107 15.92 8.70 -29.05
N PHE A 108 15.68 7.55 -28.47
CA PHE A 108 14.84 7.35 -27.30
C PHE A 108 15.66 6.89 -26.11
N THR A 109 15.35 7.43 -24.93
CA THR A 109 15.90 7.01 -23.65
C THR A 109 14.78 6.46 -22.76
N ASN A 110 15.07 5.42 -21.99
CA ASN A 110 14.09 4.88 -21.04
C ASN A 110 13.79 5.90 -19.94
N ALA A 111 12.54 6.30 -19.84
CA ALA A 111 12.03 7.13 -18.75
C ALA A 111 11.59 6.26 -17.54
N THR A 112 11.37 4.96 -17.77
CA THR A 112 11.09 3.97 -16.72
C THR A 112 12.00 2.76 -16.89
N GLY A 113 12.16 1.97 -15.83
CA GLY A 113 12.56 0.57 -15.95
C GLY A 113 11.51 -0.25 -16.68
N THR A 114 11.72 -1.56 -16.82
CA THR A 114 10.72 -2.47 -17.37
C THR A 114 9.50 -2.54 -16.45
N LEU A 115 8.34 -2.23 -17.01
CA LEU A 115 7.06 -2.25 -16.33
C LEU A 115 6.29 -3.52 -16.71
N ARG A 116 5.37 -3.95 -15.83
CA ARG A 116 4.39 -4.99 -16.15
C ARG A 116 3.05 -4.33 -16.46
N GLY A 117 2.43 -4.76 -17.56
CA GLY A 117 1.07 -4.37 -17.90
C GLY A 117 0.03 -5.35 -17.38
N ASN A 118 -1.19 -4.89 -17.35
CA ASN A 118 -2.39 -5.67 -17.05
C ASN A 118 -3.53 -5.17 -17.93
N ALA A 119 -4.51 -6.00 -18.24
CA ALA A 119 -5.70 -5.56 -18.99
C ALA A 119 -6.44 -4.43 -18.27
N GLY A 120 -7.04 -3.50 -19.05
CA GLY A 120 -7.75 -2.34 -18.53
C GLY A 120 -6.86 -1.12 -18.27
N GLU A 121 -7.28 -0.23 -17.37
CA GLU A 121 -6.60 1.03 -17.12
C GLU A 121 -5.37 0.86 -16.23
N GLN A 122 -4.27 1.49 -16.64
CA GLN A 122 -3.02 1.56 -15.89
C GLN A 122 -2.44 2.97 -15.96
N THR A 123 -2.20 3.59 -14.81
CA THR A 123 -1.53 4.90 -14.73
C THR A 123 -0.08 4.70 -14.29
N ILE A 124 0.84 5.33 -15.01
CA ILE A 124 2.29 5.26 -14.81
C ILE A 124 2.77 6.66 -14.45
N ALA A 125 3.26 6.85 -13.25
CA ALA A 125 3.95 8.06 -12.86
C ALA A 125 5.30 8.11 -13.59
N VAL A 126 5.49 9.09 -14.45
CA VAL A 126 6.72 9.31 -15.21
C VAL A 126 6.88 10.79 -15.48
N THR A 127 8.01 11.37 -15.08
CA THR A 127 8.24 12.81 -15.20
C THR A 127 9.44 13.10 -16.11
N GLY A 128 9.32 14.16 -16.90
CA GLY A 128 10.42 14.62 -17.73
C GLY A 128 9.97 15.60 -18.82
N ASN A 129 10.92 16.35 -19.35
CA ASN A 129 10.69 17.27 -20.46
C ASN A 129 10.96 16.53 -21.79
N THR A 130 9.92 16.32 -22.59
CA THR A 130 10.01 15.56 -23.83
C THR A 130 9.01 16.04 -24.86
N ARG A 131 9.31 15.83 -26.15
CA ARG A 131 8.36 16.04 -27.24
C ARG A 131 7.68 14.72 -27.66
N PHE A 132 8.40 13.61 -27.62
CA PHE A 132 7.88 12.30 -28.02
C PHE A 132 7.83 11.36 -26.83
N VAL A 133 6.70 10.70 -26.66
CA VAL A 133 6.53 9.64 -25.66
C VAL A 133 6.26 8.34 -26.40
N ARG A 134 7.04 7.28 -26.10
CA ARG A 134 6.94 5.96 -26.70
C ARG A 134 6.71 4.90 -25.64
N LEU A 135 5.83 3.96 -25.96
CA LEU A 135 5.78 2.66 -25.28
C LEU A 135 6.60 1.67 -26.12
N ASN A 136 7.62 1.09 -25.53
CA ASN A 136 8.40 0.01 -26.14
C ASN A 136 7.97 -1.31 -25.49
N LEU A 137 7.32 -2.18 -26.27
CA LEU A 137 6.59 -3.37 -25.84
C LEU A 137 7.39 -4.61 -26.17
N THR A 138 7.71 -5.43 -25.19
CA THR A 138 8.66 -6.56 -25.35
C THR A 138 8.02 -7.93 -25.16
N GLU A 139 6.98 -8.05 -24.32
CA GLU A 139 6.31 -9.33 -24.05
C GLU A 139 4.79 -9.18 -24.16
N ARG A 140 4.14 -10.18 -24.73
CA ARG A 140 2.69 -10.20 -24.98
C ARG A 140 1.96 -11.06 -23.96
N ALA A 141 0.77 -10.62 -23.52
CA ALA A 141 -0.12 -11.42 -22.67
C ALA A 141 -0.68 -12.64 -23.39
N LEU A 142 -0.95 -12.49 -24.71
CA LEU A 142 -1.53 -13.55 -25.55
C LEU A 142 -0.59 -13.84 -26.73
N ALA A 143 -0.04 -15.04 -26.79
CA ALA A 143 0.93 -15.43 -27.83
C ALA A 143 0.38 -15.38 -29.26
N ILE A 144 -0.94 -15.53 -29.42
CA ILE A 144 -1.65 -15.60 -30.71
C ILE A 144 -2.12 -14.24 -31.23
N TYR A 145 -1.98 -13.15 -30.44
CA TYR A 145 -2.34 -11.78 -30.83
C TYR A 145 -1.15 -10.84 -30.72
N GLY A 146 -1.26 -9.64 -31.31
CA GLY A 146 -0.32 -8.54 -31.12
C GLY A 146 -0.53 -7.83 -29.79
N TYR A 147 -0.27 -6.53 -29.78
CA TYR A 147 -0.62 -5.64 -28.66
C TYR A 147 -1.84 -4.82 -29.05
N SER A 148 -2.71 -4.53 -28.10
CA SER A 148 -3.93 -3.77 -28.34
C SER A 148 -4.20 -2.77 -27.23
N LEU A 149 -4.44 -1.52 -27.59
CA LEU A 149 -4.55 -0.39 -26.67
C LEU A 149 -5.74 0.49 -27.10
N TRP A 150 -6.72 0.65 -26.21
CA TRP A 150 -7.85 1.55 -26.41
C TRP A 150 -7.42 3.01 -26.34
N GLU A 151 -6.61 3.36 -25.30
CA GLU A 151 -6.14 4.73 -25.10
C GLU A 151 -4.71 4.79 -24.59
N PHE A 152 -3.94 5.73 -25.13
CA PHE A 152 -2.61 6.13 -24.71
C PHE A 152 -2.63 7.62 -24.39
N GLN A 153 -2.89 7.96 -23.15
CA GLN A 153 -2.97 9.33 -22.69
C GLN A 153 -1.65 9.75 -22.03
N VAL A 154 -1.10 10.87 -22.44
CA VAL A 154 0.04 11.53 -21.83
C VAL A 154 -0.46 12.80 -21.15
N PHE A 155 -0.09 12.99 -19.92
CA PHE A 155 -0.49 14.14 -19.12
C PHE A 155 0.68 15.09 -18.91
N ALA A 156 0.42 16.38 -19.11
CA ALA A 156 1.30 17.45 -18.65
C ALA A 156 0.73 18.02 -17.36
N GLY A 157 1.59 18.21 -16.37
CA GLY A 157 1.28 18.86 -15.11
C GLY A 157 2.27 19.96 -14.82
N SER A 158 1.96 20.81 -13.86
CA SER A 158 2.93 21.74 -13.29
C SER A 158 4.21 20.97 -12.93
N THR A 159 5.37 21.58 -13.18
CA THR A 159 6.71 21.01 -12.93
C THR A 159 7.03 20.71 -11.45
N THR A 160 6.05 20.73 -10.61
CA THR A 160 6.09 20.13 -9.27
C THR A 160 5.66 18.67 -9.37
N PRO A 161 6.49 17.71 -8.88
CA PRO A 161 6.04 16.33 -8.66
C PRO A 161 4.70 16.35 -7.91
N PRO A 162 3.80 15.37 -8.09
CA PRO A 162 2.62 15.26 -7.23
C PRO A 162 3.13 15.35 -5.80
N THR A 163 2.84 16.45 -5.14
CA THR A 163 3.13 16.58 -3.73
C THR A 163 2.26 15.55 -3.06
N ASP A 164 2.90 14.56 -2.44
CA ASP A 164 2.29 13.70 -1.45
C ASP A 164 1.35 14.57 -0.61
N PRO A 165 0.06 14.27 -0.50
CA PRO A 165 -0.85 15.05 0.34
C PRO A 165 -0.40 15.10 1.81
N THR A 166 0.63 14.34 2.20
CA THR A 166 1.30 14.44 3.50
C THR A 166 2.52 15.37 3.50
N THR A 167 2.94 15.92 2.33
CA THR A 167 3.95 17.00 2.32
C THR A 167 3.29 18.28 2.85
N PRO A 168 3.98 19.03 3.73
CA PRO A 168 3.54 20.36 4.11
C PRO A 168 3.33 21.19 2.82
N PRO A 169 2.31 22.05 2.76
CA PRO A 169 2.09 22.91 1.60
C PRO A 169 3.38 23.63 1.24
N PRO A 170 3.63 23.88 -0.07
CA PRO A 170 4.80 24.64 -0.49
C PRO A 170 4.86 25.92 0.31
N ALA A 171 6.07 26.37 0.66
CA ALA A 171 6.35 27.50 1.53
C ALA A 171 5.51 28.75 1.18
N GLY A 172 4.35 28.86 1.79
CA GLY A 172 3.28 29.83 1.58
C GLY A 172 2.25 29.77 2.71
N GLY A 173 2.52 29.08 3.83
CA GLY A 173 1.92 29.38 5.10
C GLY A 173 0.74 28.52 5.59
N ALA A 174 0.17 27.58 4.85
CA ALA A 174 -0.90 26.74 5.39
C ALA A 174 -0.31 25.62 6.27
N THR A 175 -0.73 25.57 7.54
CA THR A 175 -0.33 24.54 8.52
C THR A 175 -1.53 23.69 8.93
N LEU A 176 -1.29 22.51 9.51
CA LEU A 176 -2.35 21.72 10.14
C LEU A 176 -2.82 22.44 11.38
N LEU A 177 -4.12 22.80 11.43
CA LEU A 177 -4.72 23.61 12.48
C LEU A 177 -5.51 22.78 13.51
N SER A 178 -5.96 21.57 13.13
CA SER A 178 -6.91 20.75 13.92
C SER A 178 -6.24 19.79 14.91
N TYR A 179 -4.91 19.58 14.86
CA TYR A 179 -4.24 18.59 15.70
C TYR A 179 -4.49 18.81 17.20
N ASN A 180 -5.01 17.81 17.90
CA ASN A 180 -5.35 17.83 19.32
C ASN A 180 -6.21 19.03 19.76
N LYS A 181 -7.00 19.60 18.83
CA LYS A 181 -7.93 20.68 19.16
C LYS A 181 -9.24 20.11 19.70
N PRO A 182 -9.90 20.82 20.61
CA PRO A 182 -11.22 20.42 21.09
C PRO A 182 -12.28 20.52 19.98
N GLY A 183 -13.35 19.78 20.15
CA GLY A 183 -14.46 19.78 19.21
C GLY A 183 -15.73 19.25 19.87
N ALA A 184 -16.78 19.13 19.06
CA ALA A 184 -18.00 18.43 19.45
C ALA A 184 -18.62 17.72 18.25
N ALA A 185 -19.52 16.80 18.51
CA ALA A 185 -20.22 16.03 17.50
C ALA A 185 -21.71 15.90 17.84
N SER A 186 -22.51 15.50 16.86
CA SER A 186 -23.93 15.18 17.06
C SER A 186 -24.13 14.03 18.04
N SER A 187 -23.20 13.08 18.03
CA SER A 187 -23.10 11.98 18.99
C SER A 187 -21.73 11.31 18.90
N GLU A 188 -21.40 10.46 19.90
CA GLU A 188 -20.16 9.70 19.97
C GLU A 188 -20.46 8.23 20.28
N GLN A 189 -19.79 7.32 19.62
CA GLN A 189 -19.87 5.89 19.93
C GLN A 189 -18.84 5.53 21.01
N ASN A 190 -19.34 4.93 22.07
CA ASN A 190 -18.52 4.43 23.16
C ASN A 190 -19.18 3.17 23.74
N ASP A 191 -19.12 2.08 22.99
CA ASP A 191 -19.72 0.79 23.30
C ASP A 191 -18.75 -0.37 22.98
N VAL A 192 -19.21 -1.61 23.09
CA VAL A 192 -18.36 -2.80 22.87
C VAL A 192 -17.79 -2.90 21.45
N ASN A 193 -18.36 -2.21 20.46
CA ASN A 193 -17.92 -2.24 19.07
C ASN A 193 -16.93 -1.11 18.75
N CYS A 194 -16.90 -0.05 19.55
CA CYS A 194 -15.97 1.06 19.41
C CYS A 194 -15.82 1.83 20.72
N ASN A 195 -14.70 1.62 21.41
CA ASN A 195 -14.45 2.22 22.72
C ASN A 195 -12.96 2.62 22.87
N PRO A 196 -12.65 3.94 22.90
CA PRO A 196 -13.55 5.07 22.65
C PRO A 196 -13.51 5.52 21.16
N CYS A 197 -14.68 5.81 20.58
CA CYS A 197 -14.79 6.47 19.28
C CYS A 197 -15.34 7.90 19.45
N THR A 198 -14.57 8.71 20.18
CA THR A 198 -14.91 10.07 20.60
C THR A 198 -14.30 11.15 19.72
N VAL A 199 -14.80 12.37 19.82
CA VAL A 199 -14.37 13.53 19.00
C VAL A 199 -12.85 13.70 18.94
N PRO A 200 -12.06 13.62 20.05
CA PRO A 200 -10.60 13.77 19.97
C PRO A 200 -9.92 12.79 19.01
N LYS A 201 -10.54 11.62 18.78
CA LYS A 201 -9.99 10.56 17.93
C LYS A 201 -10.00 10.87 16.43
N ALA A 202 -10.71 11.91 16.02
CA ALA A 202 -10.63 12.42 14.64
C ALA A 202 -9.55 13.51 14.47
N PHE A 203 -8.86 13.90 15.56
CA PHE A 203 -7.90 15.02 15.56
C PHE A 203 -6.55 14.67 16.20
N ASP A 204 -6.31 13.39 16.55
CA ASP A 204 -5.11 12.95 17.27
C ASP A 204 -3.95 12.51 16.35
N LEU A 205 -4.17 12.44 15.04
CA LEU A 205 -3.23 11.92 14.02
C LEU A 205 -2.85 10.45 14.26
N ASP A 206 -3.64 9.71 15.02
CA ASP A 206 -3.50 8.27 15.17
C ASP A 206 -4.41 7.56 14.17
N PRO A 207 -3.88 7.06 13.03
CA PRO A 207 -4.69 6.49 11.95
C PRO A 207 -5.41 5.19 12.34
N ALA A 208 -5.12 4.65 13.52
CA ALA A 208 -5.79 3.45 14.05
C ALA A 208 -6.93 3.78 15.04
N THR A 209 -7.15 5.07 15.35
CA THR A 209 -8.29 5.54 16.16
C THR A 209 -9.28 6.32 15.30
N ARG A 210 -10.51 6.48 15.74
CA ARG A 210 -11.55 7.17 14.96
C ARG A 210 -12.65 7.76 15.84
N TRP A 211 -13.33 8.76 15.34
CA TRP A 211 -14.65 9.16 15.82
C TRP A 211 -15.73 8.38 15.08
N ALA A 212 -16.84 8.10 15.75
CA ALA A 212 -18.06 7.57 15.14
C ALA A 212 -19.30 8.10 15.82
N THR A 213 -20.40 8.24 15.08
CA THR A 213 -21.72 8.54 15.63
C THR A 213 -22.26 7.37 16.43
N SER A 214 -23.02 7.66 17.48
CA SER A 214 -23.51 6.66 18.43
C SER A 214 -24.59 5.74 17.85
N SER A 215 -24.45 4.44 18.09
CA SER A 215 -25.48 3.43 17.85
C SER A 215 -26.71 3.63 18.76
N THR A 216 -26.52 4.19 19.94
CA THR A 216 -27.59 4.42 20.93
C THR A 216 -28.62 5.44 20.45
N THR A 217 -28.21 6.41 19.62
CA THR A 217 -29.11 7.38 18.99
C THR A 217 -29.73 6.88 17.69
N GLY A 218 -29.40 5.64 17.25
CA GLY A 218 -29.97 4.99 16.08
C GLY A 218 -29.38 5.41 14.75
N TRP A 219 -28.14 5.95 14.71
CA TRP A 219 -27.46 6.37 13.49
C TRP A 219 -28.34 7.17 12.52
N VAL A 220 -28.76 8.33 12.96
CA VAL A 220 -29.69 9.21 12.22
C VAL A 220 -28.95 10.24 11.35
N ASP A 221 -29.63 10.69 10.29
CA ASP A 221 -29.24 11.87 9.51
C ASP A 221 -30.00 13.10 10.00
N PRO A 222 -29.38 14.29 10.09
CA PRO A 222 -27.97 14.54 9.84
C PRO A 222 -27.05 14.17 11.03
N GLY A 223 -25.79 13.79 10.71
CA GLY A 223 -24.73 13.61 11.71
C GLY A 223 -23.58 14.58 11.43
N TRP A 224 -22.92 15.06 12.47
CA TRP A 224 -21.85 16.06 12.30
C TRP A 224 -20.78 15.97 13.38
N ILE A 225 -19.58 16.45 13.02
CA ILE A 225 -18.46 16.70 13.92
C ILE A 225 -17.81 18.02 13.55
N TYR A 226 -17.38 18.81 14.52
CA TYR A 226 -16.59 20.02 14.30
C TYR A 226 -15.38 20.10 15.22
N VAL A 227 -14.36 20.83 14.75
CA VAL A 227 -13.17 21.24 15.52
C VAL A 227 -13.26 22.73 15.87
N ASP A 228 -12.83 23.09 17.08
CA ASP A 228 -12.59 24.48 17.51
C ASP A 228 -11.11 24.81 17.36
N LEU A 229 -10.75 25.59 16.36
CA LEU A 229 -9.38 26.02 16.09
C LEU A 229 -8.84 27.02 17.13
N GLY A 230 -9.64 27.39 18.12
CA GLY A 230 -9.27 28.29 19.22
C GLY A 230 -9.24 29.77 18.87
N ALA A 231 -9.08 30.13 17.60
CA ALA A 231 -9.15 31.47 17.06
C ALA A 231 -9.58 31.42 15.58
N THR A 232 -9.96 32.56 15.01
CA THR A 232 -10.30 32.68 13.58
C THR A 232 -9.11 32.28 12.71
N ALA A 233 -9.37 31.46 11.69
CA ALA A 233 -8.42 30.99 10.71
C ALA A 233 -8.95 31.15 9.28
N GLN A 234 -8.02 31.26 8.33
CA GLN A 234 -8.29 31.14 6.90
C GLN A 234 -8.09 29.66 6.51
N ILE A 235 -9.14 28.97 6.12
CA ILE A 235 -9.12 27.56 5.79
C ILE A 235 -8.87 27.41 4.29
N SER A 236 -7.89 26.62 3.91
CA SER A 236 -7.53 26.39 2.51
C SER A 236 -7.67 24.94 2.05
N ARG A 237 -7.63 23.97 2.98
CA ARG A 237 -7.76 22.55 2.69
C ARG A 237 -8.37 21.80 3.87
N VAL A 238 -9.18 20.77 3.56
CA VAL A 238 -9.68 19.78 4.51
C VAL A 238 -9.36 18.39 3.98
N GLU A 239 -8.86 17.50 4.85
CA GLU A 239 -8.67 16.09 4.54
C GLU A 239 -9.55 15.26 5.47
N LEU A 240 -10.32 14.34 4.89
CA LEU A 240 -11.15 13.38 5.60
C LEU A 240 -10.64 11.98 5.31
N GLN A 241 -10.26 11.24 6.35
CA GLN A 241 -10.00 9.81 6.24
C GLN A 241 -11.20 9.07 6.83
N TRP A 242 -12.04 8.56 5.94
CA TRP A 242 -13.25 7.87 6.31
C TRP A 242 -13.02 6.41 6.73
N ASP A 243 -13.82 5.96 7.68
CA ASP A 243 -14.16 4.55 7.89
C ASP A 243 -15.14 4.10 6.78
N PRO A 244 -15.37 2.79 6.54
CA PRO A 244 -16.42 2.32 5.62
C PRO A 244 -17.82 2.90 5.88
N ALA A 245 -18.11 3.39 7.10
CA ALA A 245 -19.32 4.14 7.46
C ALA A 245 -19.12 5.64 7.17
N TYR A 246 -19.16 6.03 5.90
CA TYR A 246 -18.89 7.40 5.43
C TYR A 246 -20.16 8.13 4.98
N ALA A 247 -20.02 9.42 4.68
CA ALA A 247 -21.08 10.23 4.10
C ALA A 247 -21.03 10.23 2.57
N THR A 248 -22.12 9.82 1.89
CA THR A 248 -22.29 9.99 0.44
C THR A 248 -22.73 11.40 0.10
N ALA A 249 -23.47 12.07 1.01
CA ALA A 249 -23.77 13.49 0.89
C ALA A 249 -23.36 14.22 2.17
N TYR A 250 -22.53 15.26 2.02
CA TYR A 250 -22.05 16.05 3.15
C TYR A 250 -21.60 17.46 2.74
N LYS A 251 -21.39 18.29 3.76
CA LYS A 251 -20.88 19.64 3.63
C LYS A 251 -19.67 19.83 4.53
N ILE A 252 -18.73 20.70 4.13
CA ILE A 252 -17.76 21.32 5.02
C ILE A 252 -18.22 22.73 5.26
N GLN A 253 -18.28 23.11 6.53
CA GLN A 253 -18.83 24.38 6.95
C GLN A 253 -17.87 25.09 7.90
N VAL A 254 -17.88 26.41 7.87
CA VAL A 254 -17.14 27.26 8.83
C VAL A 254 -18.11 28.08 9.68
N SER A 255 -17.67 28.41 10.88
CA SER A 255 -18.45 29.24 11.78
C SER A 255 -17.56 30.13 12.66
N PRO A 256 -17.96 31.37 13.00
CA PRO A 256 -17.28 32.15 14.02
C PRO A 256 -17.66 31.77 15.45
N ASN A 257 -18.80 31.08 15.68
CA ASN A 257 -19.41 30.92 17.00
C ASN A 257 -20.05 29.54 17.25
N ALA A 258 -19.82 28.55 16.40
CA ALA A 258 -20.38 27.19 16.41
C ALA A 258 -21.91 27.11 16.34
N SER A 259 -22.60 28.21 16.02
CA SER A 259 -24.07 28.27 15.89
C SER A 259 -24.52 28.69 14.50
N THR A 260 -23.87 29.66 13.89
CA THR A 260 -24.15 30.10 12.52
C THR A 260 -23.10 29.52 11.58
N TRP A 261 -23.52 28.71 10.60
CA TRP A 261 -22.63 27.95 9.73
C TRP A 261 -22.75 28.40 8.27
N THR A 262 -21.62 28.51 7.60
CA THR A 262 -21.50 28.84 6.17
C THR A 262 -20.84 27.66 5.43
N ASP A 263 -21.49 27.19 4.36
CA ASP A 263 -20.95 26.12 3.52
C ASP A 263 -19.73 26.63 2.73
N ILE A 264 -18.61 25.91 2.81
CA ILE A 264 -17.42 26.16 1.99
C ILE A 264 -17.14 25.00 1.03
N TYR A 265 -17.85 23.89 1.19
CA TYR A 265 -17.86 22.76 0.28
C TYR A 265 -19.14 21.96 0.46
N SER A 266 -19.64 21.33 -0.61
CA SER A 266 -20.75 20.39 -0.56
C SER A 266 -20.62 19.34 -1.65
N THR A 267 -21.02 18.10 -1.34
CA THR A 267 -21.10 16.99 -2.28
C THR A 267 -22.30 16.10 -2.01
N THR A 268 -22.78 15.43 -3.05
CA THR A 268 -23.78 14.34 -2.96
C THR A 268 -23.21 13.01 -3.48
N THR A 269 -21.91 12.98 -3.73
CA THR A 269 -21.18 11.83 -4.31
C THR A 269 -19.87 11.56 -3.56
N GLY A 270 -19.90 11.69 -2.24
CA GLY A 270 -18.79 11.31 -1.35
C GLY A 270 -18.40 9.85 -1.57
N LYS A 271 -17.11 9.56 -1.55
CA LYS A 271 -16.56 8.27 -1.98
C LYS A 271 -16.06 7.41 -0.83
N GLY A 272 -15.92 8.00 0.36
CA GLY A 272 -15.24 7.34 1.47
C GLY A 272 -13.73 7.26 1.27
N PHE A 273 -13.06 6.47 2.08
CA PHE A 273 -11.59 6.41 2.14
C PHE A 273 -10.98 7.80 2.43
N LYS A 274 -9.92 8.19 1.72
CA LYS A 274 -9.33 9.52 1.88
C LYS A 274 -9.87 10.49 0.84
N GLU A 275 -10.43 11.60 1.32
CA GLU A 275 -10.87 12.72 0.49
C GLU A 275 -10.08 13.97 0.86
N VAL A 276 -9.43 14.58 -0.13
CA VAL A 276 -8.68 15.84 -0.01
C VAL A 276 -9.45 16.94 -0.69
N LEU A 277 -9.91 17.91 0.08
CA LEU A 277 -10.81 18.96 -0.36
C LEU A 277 -10.10 20.31 -0.33
N ASN A 278 -9.86 20.90 -1.49
CA ASN A 278 -9.40 22.29 -1.58
C ASN A 278 -10.62 23.19 -1.36
N VAL A 279 -10.58 24.01 -0.32
CA VAL A 279 -11.68 24.85 0.12
C VAL A 279 -11.21 26.28 0.36
N SER A 280 -12.12 27.22 0.48
CA SER A 280 -11.81 28.59 0.89
C SER A 280 -12.88 29.10 1.85
N GLY A 281 -12.46 29.46 3.05
CA GLY A 281 -13.38 29.96 4.06
C GLY A 281 -12.67 30.54 5.28
N THR A 282 -13.39 31.34 6.05
CA THR A 282 -12.88 31.96 7.28
C THR A 282 -13.78 31.59 8.44
N GLY A 283 -13.19 31.07 9.53
CA GLY A 283 -13.94 30.74 10.73
C GLY A 283 -13.02 30.27 11.86
N ARG A 284 -13.56 30.21 13.06
CA ARG A 284 -12.93 29.57 14.22
C ARG A 284 -13.26 28.08 14.28
N TYR A 285 -14.49 27.73 13.86
CA TYR A 285 -14.96 26.35 13.87
C TYR A 285 -15.06 25.83 12.45
N VAL A 286 -14.68 24.56 12.25
CA VAL A 286 -14.81 23.86 10.98
C VAL A 286 -15.57 22.57 11.21
N ARG A 287 -16.67 22.33 10.46
CA ARG A 287 -17.59 21.20 10.62
C ARG A 287 -17.68 20.35 9.35
N MET A 288 -17.64 19.04 9.51
CA MET A 288 -18.22 18.09 8.57
C MET A 288 -19.69 17.86 8.97
N TYR A 289 -20.61 18.03 8.03
CA TYR A 289 -22.05 17.89 8.23
C TYR A 289 -22.60 16.89 7.22
N GLY A 290 -22.80 15.65 7.64
CA GLY A 290 -23.30 14.54 6.82
C GLY A 290 -24.81 14.54 6.75
N THR A 291 -25.36 14.39 5.55
CA THR A 291 -26.80 14.38 5.28
C THR A 291 -27.29 13.07 4.69
N THR A 292 -26.41 12.22 4.18
CA THR A 292 -26.74 10.89 3.65
C THR A 292 -25.58 9.94 3.91
N ARG A 293 -25.86 8.84 4.57
CA ARG A 293 -24.90 7.78 4.90
C ARG A 293 -24.68 6.81 3.74
N SER A 294 -23.50 6.18 3.69
CA SER A 294 -23.15 5.13 2.73
C SER A 294 -23.79 3.78 3.07
N SER A 295 -24.19 3.57 4.32
CA SER A 295 -24.65 2.29 4.84
C SER A 295 -25.72 2.46 5.95
N ALA A 296 -26.15 1.35 6.53
CA ALA A 296 -27.05 1.35 7.69
C ALA A 296 -26.39 1.87 8.98
N TYR A 297 -25.07 1.92 9.01
CA TYR A 297 -24.29 2.49 10.12
C TYR A 297 -24.26 4.02 10.04
N GLY A 298 -23.68 4.68 11.07
CA GLY A 298 -23.58 6.13 11.14
C GLY A 298 -22.47 6.73 10.29
N TYR A 299 -21.83 7.77 10.81
CA TYR A 299 -20.65 8.40 10.23
C TYR A 299 -19.45 8.10 11.09
N SER A 300 -18.30 7.84 10.47
CA SER A 300 -17.06 7.57 11.18
C SER A 300 -15.83 8.09 10.42
N LEU A 301 -14.95 8.79 11.13
CA LEU A 301 -13.73 9.40 10.60
C LEU A 301 -12.53 8.97 11.43
N TYR A 302 -11.52 8.40 10.77
CA TYR A 302 -10.19 8.20 11.36
C TYR A 302 -9.49 9.54 11.55
N ASP A 303 -9.51 10.39 10.50
CA ASP A 303 -8.93 11.73 10.55
C ASP A 303 -9.86 12.78 9.96
N PHE A 304 -9.89 13.94 10.59
CA PHE A 304 -10.48 15.17 10.08
C PHE A 304 -9.45 16.30 10.20
N ASN A 305 -8.61 16.42 9.18
CA ASN A 305 -7.50 17.36 9.17
C ASN A 305 -7.87 18.66 8.48
N VAL A 306 -7.69 19.78 9.17
CA VAL A 306 -7.98 21.14 8.69
C VAL A 306 -6.67 21.91 8.54
N TYR A 307 -6.43 22.44 7.33
CA TYR A 307 -5.23 23.21 7.00
C TYR A 307 -5.58 24.63 6.62
N GLY A 308 -4.69 25.55 7.02
CA GLY A 308 -4.86 26.96 6.73
C GLY A 308 -3.83 27.84 7.44
N THR A 309 -4.17 29.12 7.64
CA THR A 309 -3.36 30.09 8.38
C THR A 309 -4.18 30.74 9.48
N GLY A 310 -3.55 31.17 10.57
CA GLY A 310 -4.24 31.66 11.76
C GLY A 310 -4.64 30.53 12.70
N GLY A 311 -5.76 30.69 13.40
CA GLY A 311 -6.13 29.77 14.50
C GLY A 311 -5.26 29.99 15.73
N ALA A 312 -5.55 29.27 16.83
CA ALA A 312 -4.65 29.25 17.98
C ALA A 312 -3.42 28.38 17.69
N PRO A 313 -2.27 28.65 18.30
CA PRO A 313 -1.04 27.89 18.10
C PRO A 313 -1.25 26.38 18.18
N ASN A 314 -0.60 25.66 17.27
CA ASN A 314 -0.67 24.20 17.16
C ASN A 314 0.70 23.64 16.76
N THR A 315 1.13 22.56 17.38
CA THR A 315 2.42 21.91 17.12
C THR A 315 2.21 20.41 16.93
N PRO A 316 1.87 19.97 15.72
CA PRO A 316 1.84 18.54 15.41
C PRO A 316 3.22 17.91 15.63
N PRO A 317 3.30 16.61 15.95
CA PRO A 317 4.58 15.93 16.04
C PRO A 317 5.33 16.03 14.71
N ALA A 318 6.65 16.26 14.81
CA ALA A 318 7.51 16.23 13.64
C ALA A 318 7.61 14.77 13.13
N ARG A 319 7.39 14.59 11.83
CA ARG A 319 7.65 13.31 11.19
C ARG A 319 9.14 13.15 10.94
N PRO A 320 9.72 11.93 11.12
CA PRO A 320 11.08 11.66 10.69
C PRO A 320 11.28 12.01 9.21
N ALA A 321 12.50 12.47 8.87
CA ALA A 321 12.85 12.74 7.48
C ALA A 321 12.83 11.45 6.68
N ASP A 322 12.40 11.53 5.41
CA ASP A 322 12.47 10.41 4.50
C ASP A 322 13.93 10.03 4.22
N PRO A 323 14.26 8.73 4.18
CA PRO A 323 15.57 8.27 3.76
C PRO A 323 15.78 8.53 2.25
N THR A 324 17.03 8.65 1.85
CA THR A 324 17.41 8.65 0.42
C THR A 324 17.74 7.22 0.00
N PHE A 325 17.18 6.74 -1.12
CA PHE A 325 17.49 5.42 -1.64
C PHE A 325 18.47 5.49 -2.83
N PRO A 326 19.42 4.52 -2.94
CA PRO A 326 19.63 3.42 -1.99
C PRO A 326 20.17 3.92 -0.64
N ALA A 327 19.58 3.44 0.45
CA ALA A 327 20.06 3.72 1.79
C ALA A 327 21.37 2.97 2.04
N THR A 328 22.41 3.68 2.47
CA THR A 328 23.77 3.12 2.59
C THR A 328 24.34 3.19 4.01
N ASN A 329 23.74 3.98 4.88
CA ASN A 329 24.19 4.11 6.27
C ASN A 329 23.65 2.94 7.11
N LEU A 330 24.49 1.93 7.37
CA LEU A 330 24.15 0.79 8.22
C LEU A 330 23.94 1.24 9.67
N VAL A 331 22.71 1.12 10.18
CA VAL A 331 22.35 1.56 11.53
C VAL A 331 22.15 0.41 12.51
N TRP A 332 21.88 -0.80 12.01
CA TRP A 332 21.77 -2.02 12.81
C TRP A 332 22.01 -3.24 11.96
N ASN A 333 22.62 -4.28 12.54
CA ASN A 333 22.81 -5.55 11.87
C ASN A 333 22.96 -6.71 12.84
N ASP A 334 22.76 -7.93 12.34
CA ASP A 334 23.27 -9.17 12.87
C ASP A 334 23.79 -10.04 11.72
N GLU A 335 25.08 -10.38 11.78
CA GLU A 335 25.80 -11.17 10.77
C GLU A 335 25.91 -12.65 11.18
N PHE A 336 25.37 -13.03 12.33
CA PHE A 336 25.32 -14.39 12.87
C PHE A 336 26.66 -15.16 12.89
N ASN A 337 27.77 -14.44 13.14
CA ASN A 337 29.14 -14.96 13.07
C ASN A 337 29.62 -15.69 14.34
N ASP A 338 28.74 -15.93 15.31
CA ASP A 338 29.10 -16.63 16.52
C ASP A 338 29.37 -18.12 16.26
N PRO A 339 30.13 -18.83 17.15
CA PRO A 339 30.45 -20.25 17.00
C PRO A 339 29.23 -21.16 16.90
N ALA A 340 29.40 -22.30 16.22
CA ALA A 340 28.34 -23.31 16.08
C ALA A 340 27.73 -23.71 17.45
N GLY A 341 26.41 -23.86 17.48
CA GLY A 341 25.65 -24.17 18.69
C GLY A 341 25.34 -22.99 19.60
N THR A 342 25.90 -21.79 19.32
CA THR A 342 25.59 -20.57 20.05
C THR A 342 24.17 -20.10 19.73
N LYS A 343 23.41 -19.70 20.74
CA LYS A 343 22.11 -19.07 20.55
C LYS A 343 22.27 -17.63 20.06
N PRO A 344 21.27 -17.10 19.30
CA PRO A 344 21.20 -15.68 18.96
C PRO A 344 21.38 -14.78 20.18
N SER A 345 22.13 -13.69 19.98
CA SER A 345 22.45 -12.74 21.06
C SER A 345 21.19 -12.15 21.70
N THR A 346 21.06 -12.33 23.01
CA THR A 346 19.94 -11.76 23.78
C THR A 346 19.97 -10.22 23.85
N ALA A 347 21.09 -9.59 23.47
CA ALA A 347 21.16 -8.14 23.30
C ALA A 347 20.43 -7.65 22.04
N LYS A 348 20.27 -8.51 21.03
CA LYS A 348 19.62 -8.20 19.75
C LYS A 348 18.25 -8.86 19.60
N TRP A 349 18.08 -10.09 20.12
CA TRP A 349 16.91 -10.91 19.90
C TRP A 349 16.21 -11.33 21.20
N THR A 350 14.89 -11.41 21.13
CA THR A 350 14.01 -12.02 22.11
C THR A 350 13.36 -13.23 21.47
N TYR A 351 13.29 -14.36 22.16
CA TYR A 351 12.45 -15.47 21.74
C TYR A 351 10.99 -15.20 22.06
N ASP A 352 10.12 -15.76 21.26
CA ASP A 352 8.67 -15.68 21.45
C ASP A 352 8.11 -17.11 21.57
N PRO A 353 8.32 -17.76 22.72
CA PRO A 353 7.91 -19.15 22.91
C PRO A 353 6.39 -19.25 23.09
N GLY A 354 5.81 -20.36 22.64
CA GLY A 354 4.41 -20.64 22.87
C GLY A 354 3.71 -21.34 21.71
N VAL A 355 2.40 -21.42 21.87
CA VAL A 355 1.49 -21.94 20.83
C VAL A 355 1.16 -20.80 19.89
N PRO A 356 1.42 -20.96 18.58
CA PRO A 356 1.11 -19.92 17.60
C PRO A 356 -0.39 -19.87 17.30
N GLN A 357 -0.76 -18.86 16.54
CA GLN A 357 -2.10 -18.67 15.96
C GLN A 357 -2.19 -19.31 14.56
N ASN A 358 -3.23 -19.01 13.78
CA ASN A 358 -3.39 -19.40 12.37
C ASN A 358 -3.43 -20.91 12.12
N GLY A 359 -3.87 -21.71 13.11
CA GLY A 359 -3.94 -23.16 12.93
C GLY A 359 -2.58 -23.88 12.85
N GLU A 360 -1.47 -23.19 13.12
CA GLU A 360 -0.13 -23.74 13.12
C GLU A 360 0.02 -24.85 14.17
N VAL A 361 0.87 -25.85 13.91
CA VAL A 361 0.92 -27.10 14.70
C VAL A 361 2.18 -27.28 15.55
N GLN A 362 3.19 -26.39 15.41
CA GLN A 362 4.40 -26.41 16.25
C GLN A 362 4.17 -25.72 17.60
N TYR A 363 5.08 -25.98 18.53
CA TYR A 363 5.36 -25.14 19.68
C TYR A 363 6.67 -24.37 19.42
N TYR A 364 6.66 -23.05 19.54
CA TYR A 364 7.88 -22.26 19.48
C TYR A 364 8.64 -22.36 20.78
N THR A 365 9.96 -22.64 20.70
CA THR A 365 10.82 -22.86 21.86
C THR A 365 11.96 -21.85 21.92
N GLU A 366 12.64 -21.80 23.05
CA GLU A 366 13.92 -21.11 23.23
C GLU A 366 15.12 -22.06 23.16
N ASN A 367 14.93 -23.29 22.67
CA ASN A 367 15.99 -24.28 22.61
C ASN A 367 16.99 -23.97 21.51
N SER A 368 18.29 -24.21 21.76
CA SER A 368 19.32 -24.10 20.73
C SER A 368 19.08 -25.05 19.55
N ASN A 369 18.40 -26.18 19.77
CA ASN A 369 18.03 -27.08 18.69
C ASN A 369 17.07 -26.45 17.65
N ASN A 370 16.30 -25.41 18.04
CA ASN A 370 15.39 -24.72 17.13
C ASN A 370 15.94 -23.38 16.63
N ALA A 371 16.90 -22.76 17.33
CA ALA A 371 17.59 -21.57 16.83
C ALA A 371 19.03 -21.50 17.38
N GLN A 372 20.00 -21.63 16.46
CA GLN A 372 21.44 -21.58 16.79
C GLN A 372 22.28 -21.17 15.59
N MET A 373 23.50 -20.74 15.85
CA MET A 373 24.49 -20.50 14.82
C MET A 373 25.04 -21.82 14.28
N ASP A 374 25.35 -21.88 12.98
CA ASP A 374 25.97 -23.04 12.34
C ASP A 374 27.52 -23.02 12.40
N GLY A 375 28.11 -21.89 12.81
CA GLY A 375 29.54 -21.63 12.80
C GLY A 375 30.13 -21.30 11.41
N GLY A 376 29.28 -21.27 10.41
CA GLY A 376 29.58 -20.85 9.04
C GLY A 376 29.06 -19.46 8.69
N GLY A 377 28.62 -18.67 9.70
CA GLY A 377 28.07 -17.34 9.50
C GLY A 377 26.57 -17.33 9.26
N ASN A 378 25.84 -18.36 9.71
CA ASN A 378 24.40 -18.37 9.56
C ASN A 378 23.68 -18.67 10.87
N LEU A 379 22.57 -18.01 11.08
CA LEU A 379 21.52 -18.46 12.00
C LEU A 379 20.73 -19.60 11.33
N VAL A 380 20.53 -20.69 12.05
CA VAL A 380 19.65 -21.81 11.67
C VAL A 380 18.40 -21.75 12.52
N ILE A 381 17.24 -21.50 11.91
CA ILE A 381 15.95 -21.74 12.53
C ILE A 381 15.47 -23.11 12.02
N GLU A 382 15.34 -24.06 12.95
CA GLU A 382 15.07 -25.47 12.64
C GLU A 382 13.71 -25.90 13.18
N ALA A 383 12.83 -26.31 12.28
CA ALA A 383 11.60 -27.00 12.61
C ALA A 383 11.88 -28.50 12.75
N ARG A 384 11.41 -29.10 13.85
CA ARG A 384 11.65 -30.50 14.21
C ARG A 384 10.34 -31.24 14.47
N LYS A 385 10.33 -32.51 14.10
CA LYS A 385 9.26 -33.41 14.53
C LYS A 385 9.64 -33.99 15.90
N GLU A 386 9.31 -33.25 16.93
CA GLU A 386 9.52 -33.64 18.33
C GLU A 386 8.38 -33.08 19.21
N ALA A 387 7.91 -33.90 20.13
CA ALA A 387 6.79 -33.52 20.99
C ALA A 387 7.22 -32.50 22.05
N SER A 388 6.45 -31.40 22.17
CA SER A 388 6.67 -30.36 23.18
C SER A 388 5.35 -29.66 23.51
N ASN A 389 5.03 -29.53 24.79
CA ASN A 389 3.86 -28.77 25.27
C ASN A 389 2.54 -29.13 24.54
N GLY A 390 2.32 -30.43 24.28
CA GLY A 390 1.12 -30.94 23.62
C GLY A 390 1.08 -30.75 22.11
N ARG A 391 2.20 -30.34 21.47
CA ARG A 391 2.39 -30.25 20.03
C ARG A 391 3.37 -31.32 19.56
N GLU A 392 3.21 -31.74 18.29
CA GLU A 392 4.09 -32.76 17.70
C GLU A 392 5.34 -32.20 17.07
N TYR A 393 5.42 -30.87 16.88
CA TYR A 393 6.52 -30.17 16.24
C TYR A 393 7.03 -29.06 17.13
N THR A 394 8.32 -28.77 17.01
CA THR A 394 8.95 -27.59 17.59
C THR A 394 9.57 -26.72 16.50
N SER A 395 9.71 -25.43 16.74
CA SER A 395 10.41 -24.47 15.92
C SER A 395 10.84 -23.26 16.74
N ALA A 396 11.32 -22.19 16.11
CA ALA A 396 11.58 -20.93 16.78
C ALA A 396 10.93 -19.73 16.07
N ARG A 397 10.51 -18.77 16.89
CA ARG A 397 10.18 -17.39 16.51
C ARG A 397 10.99 -16.45 17.39
N MET A 398 11.66 -15.50 16.76
CA MET A 398 12.52 -14.53 17.43
C MET A 398 12.21 -13.13 16.90
N ASN A 399 12.39 -12.13 17.76
CA ASN A 399 12.10 -10.75 17.41
C ASN A 399 13.08 -9.77 18.07
N THR A 400 13.14 -8.53 17.55
CA THR A 400 13.94 -7.43 18.10
C THR A 400 13.15 -6.51 19.03
N GLY A 401 11.93 -6.90 19.43
CA GLY A 401 11.05 -6.12 20.31
C GLY A 401 11.71 -5.73 21.64
N GLY A 402 11.59 -4.46 22.00
CA GLY A 402 12.24 -3.89 23.19
C GLY A 402 13.76 -3.70 23.08
N LYS A 403 14.37 -4.00 21.93
CA LYS A 403 15.84 -3.93 21.69
C LYS A 403 16.19 -3.06 20.51
N PHE A 404 15.52 -3.25 19.38
CA PHE A 404 15.70 -2.45 18.19
C PHE A 404 14.39 -2.31 17.43
N THR A 405 14.15 -1.12 16.89
CA THR A 405 13.04 -0.81 15.99
C THR A 405 13.53 0.00 14.81
N ALA A 406 12.90 -0.17 13.67
CA ALA A 406 13.07 0.68 12.50
C ALA A 406 11.79 1.49 12.26
N GLN A 407 11.96 2.74 11.86
CA GLN A 407 10.93 3.54 11.21
C GLN A 407 11.59 4.17 10.00
N TYR A 408 11.15 3.78 8.80
CA TYR A 408 11.75 4.11 7.51
C TYR A 408 13.18 3.55 7.31
N GLY A 409 13.64 3.57 6.10
CA GLY A 409 14.93 3.03 5.70
C GLY A 409 14.80 1.73 4.91
N ARG A 410 15.90 1.02 4.78
CA ARG A 410 15.94 -0.29 4.15
C ARG A 410 16.17 -1.35 5.22
N VAL A 411 15.24 -2.29 5.33
CA VAL A 411 15.34 -3.47 6.19
C VAL A 411 15.49 -4.68 5.29
N GLU A 412 16.59 -5.44 5.43
CA GLU A 412 16.86 -6.59 4.58
C GLU A 412 17.41 -7.78 5.35
N ALA A 413 17.15 -8.97 4.82
CA ALA A 413 17.72 -10.22 5.28
C ALA A 413 18.12 -11.10 4.10
N ARG A 414 19.23 -11.83 4.24
CA ARG A 414 19.67 -12.83 3.27
C ARG A 414 19.35 -14.22 3.81
N ILE A 415 18.40 -14.89 3.16
CA ILE A 415 17.75 -16.09 3.69
C ILE A 415 17.74 -17.20 2.64
N LYS A 416 17.95 -18.45 3.08
CA LYS A 416 17.65 -19.65 2.33
C LYS A 416 16.47 -20.36 3.01
N VAL A 417 15.38 -20.54 2.27
CA VAL A 417 14.14 -21.11 2.80
C VAL A 417 14.11 -22.64 2.66
N PRO A 418 13.43 -23.37 3.56
CA PRO A 418 13.20 -24.80 3.41
C PRO A 418 12.09 -25.08 2.38
N LYS A 419 12.13 -26.29 1.78
CA LYS A 419 11.08 -26.84 0.91
C LYS A 419 10.38 -28.00 1.58
N GLY A 420 9.05 -28.05 1.49
CA GLY A 420 8.20 -29.12 2.02
C GLY A 420 6.79 -28.61 2.35
N ASN A 421 5.80 -29.46 2.17
CA ASN A 421 4.41 -29.13 2.47
C ASN A 421 4.25 -28.69 3.93
N GLY A 422 3.44 -27.66 4.17
CA GLY A 422 3.18 -27.13 5.51
C GLY A 422 4.32 -26.33 6.13
N LEU A 423 5.48 -26.14 5.47
CA LEU A 423 6.52 -25.25 5.96
C LEU A 423 6.26 -23.80 5.53
N TRP A 424 6.44 -22.85 6.49
CA TRP A 424 6.16 -21.44 6.30
C TRP A 424 7.23 -20.57 6.97
N PRO A 425 8.37 -20.36 6.31
CA PRO A 425 9.37 -19.38 6.73
C PRO A 425 8.85 -17.96 6.50
N ALA A 426 9.12 -17.06 7.45
CA ALA A 426 8.76 -15.66 7.38
C ALA A 426 9.85 -14.72 7.92
N PHE A 427 9.98 -13.57 7.25
CA PHE A 427 10.74 -12.41 7.68
C PHE A 427 9.83 -11.19 7.57
N TRP A 428 9.48 -10.61 8.70
CA TRP A 428 8.42 -9.64 8.82
C TRP A 428 8.64 -8.67 9.98
N MET A 429 7.76 -7.71 10.12
CA MET A 429 7.84 -6.68 11.15
C MET A 429 6.47 -6.42 11.77
N MET A 430 6.46 -6.16 13.07
CA MET A 430 5.26 -5.83 13.85
C MET A 430 5.41 -4.42 14.44
N GLY A 431 4.32 -3.64 14.44
CA GLY A 431 4.30 -2.32 15.07
C GLY A 431 4.70 -2.37 16.54
N ASN A 432 5.62 -1.48 16.93
CA ASN A 432 6.25 -1.54 18.26
C ASN A 432 5.26 -1.29 19.41
N ASP A 433 4.17 -0.62 19.18
CA ASP A 433 3.10 -0.37 20.13
C ASP A 433 2.29 -1.63 20.49
N PHE A 434 2.45 -2.74 19.75
CA PHE A 434 2.00 -4.06 20.18
C PHE A 434 2.55 -4.43 21.55
N LEU A 435 3.82 -4.09 21.84
CA LEU A 435 4.47 -4.36 23.11
C LEU A 435 3.91 -3.53 24.28
N THR A 436 3.19 -2.45 23.97
CA THR A 436 2.55 -1.57 24.95
C THR A 436 1.03 -1.77 25.03
N GLY A 437 0.52 -2.81 24.37
CA GLY A 437 -0.86 -3.27 24.49
C GLY A 437 -1.81 -2.84 23.34
N ARG A 438 -1.31 -2.24 22.26
CA ARG A 438 -2.11 -2.03 21.05
C ARG A 438 -2.31 -3.36 20.33
N PRO A 439 -3.54 -3.90 20.26
CA PRO A 439 -3.76 -5.23 19.69
C PRO A 439 -3.56 -5.23 18.17
N TRP A 440 -3.19 -6.40 17.65
CA TRP A 440 -3.27 -6.65 16.21
C TRP A 440 -4.74 -6.60 15.73
N PRO A 441 -5.05 -6.05 14.53
CA PRO A 441 -4.14 -5.46 13.54
C PRO A 441 -3.93 -3.94 13.67
N TYR A 442 -4.32 -3.31 14.78
CA TYR A 442 -4.23 -1.85 14.99
C TYR A 442 -2.79 -1.32 15.13
N ASN A 443 -1.86 -2.21 15.48
CA ASN A 443 -0.44 -1.91 15.55
C ASN A 443 0.28 -2.00 14.19
N GLY A 444 -0.36 -2.57 13.16
CA GLY A 444 0.22 -2.80 11.84
C GLY A 444 1.21 -3.96 11.78
N GLU A 445 1.31 -4.58 10.60
CA GLU A 445 2.24 -5.66 10.29
C GLU A 445 2.76 -5.50 8.86
N ILE A 446 4.06 -5.72 8.65
CA ILE A 446 4.76 -5.60 7.37
C ILE A 446 5.45 -6.94 7.08
N ASP A 447 4.89 -7.75 6.20
CA ASP A 447 5.48 -9.03 5.80
C ASP A 447 6.40 -8.79 4.61
N ILE A 448 7.72 -8.79 4.89
CA ILE A 448 8.73 -8.56 3.87
C ILE A 448 8.87 -9.81 3.01
N MET A 449 8.89 -10.97 3.64
CA MET A 449 8.97 -12.26 2.98
C MET A 449 8.12 -13.32 3.69
N GLU A 450 7.23 -13.93 2.95
CA GLU A 450 6.60 -15.20 3.29
C GLU A 450 6.75 -16.16 2.12
N VAL A 451 7.16 -17.39 2.39
CA VAL A 451 7.26 -18.45 1.39
C VAL A 451 6.53 -19.69 1.88
N LEU A 452 5.74 -20.29 1.01
CA LEU A 452 5.08 -21.56 1.31
C LEU A 452 5.91 -22.70 0.78
N GLY A 453 6.45 -23.54 1.66
CA GLY A 453 7.38 -24.60 1.33
C GLY A 453 6.86 -25.61 0.28
N ARG A 454 5.53 -25.67 0.07
CA ARG A 454 4.92 -26.44 -1.01
C ARG A 454 5.19 -25.87 -2.41
N ASN A 455 5.52 -24.58 -2.51
CA ASN A 455 5.87 -23.93 -3.77
C ASN A 455 6.90 -22.82 -3.55
N THR A 456 8.16 -23.17 -3.60
CA THR A 456 9.31 -22.29 -3.38
C THR A 456 9.72 -21.48 -4.61
N THR A 457 8.92 -21.48 -5.68
CA THR A 457 9.07 -20.54 -6.82
C THR A 457 8.19 -19.31 -6.70
N GLU A 458 7.44 -19.19 -5.60
CA GLU A 458 6.57 -18.07 -5.28
C GLU A 458 6.91 -17.48 -3.91
N GLY A 459 6.68 -16.19 -3.76
CA GLY A 459 6.77 -15.47 -2.49
C GLY A 459 5.61 -14.51 -2.33
N TYR A 460 5.46 -14.01 -1.12
CA TYR A 460 4.42 -13.06 -0.74
C TYR A 460 5.04 -11.90 0.02
N SER A 461 4.52 -10.70 -0.21
CA SER A 461 4.78 -9.51 0.61
C SER A 461 3.46 -8.83 0.89
N THR A 462 3.17 -8.53 2.16
CA THR A 462 1.82 -8.14 2.58
C THR A 462 1.88 -7.05 3.66
N LEU A 463 0.86 -6.22 3.71
CA LEU A 463 0.61 -5.27 4.79
C LEU A 463 -0.72 -5.61 5.46
N HIS A 464 -0.73 -5.60 6.80
CA HIS A 464 -1.94 -5.78 7.59
C HIS A 464 -2.22 -4.57 8.47
N ALA A 465 -3.48 -4.12 8.43
CA ALA A 465 -4.01 -2.98 9.18
C ALA A 465 -5.51 -3.22 9.46
N PRO A 466 -6.17 -2.41 10.29
CA PRO A 466 -7.55 -2.68 10.72
C PRO A 466 -8.54 -2.98 9.60
N GLN A 467 -8.40 -2.34 8.44
CA GLN A 467 -9.34 -2.50 7.33
C GLN A 467 -8.87 -3.46 6.23
N TYR A 468 -7.63 -3.91 6.29
CA TYR A 468 -7.05 -4.87 5.35
C TYR A 468 -6.07 -5.78 6.10
N ASN A 469 -6.55 -6.93 6.54
CA ASN A 469 -5.79 -7.89 7.35
C ASN A 469 -6.19 -9.33 7.06
N GLY A 470 -5.48 -10.30 7.62
CA GLY A 470 -5.69 -11.72 7.37
C GLY A 470 -5.67 -12.04 5.88
N GLY A 471 -6.60 -12.83 5.40
CA GLY A 471 -6.74 -13.15 3.97
C GLY A 471 -7.10 -11.94 3.07
N GLY A 472 -7.49 -10.80 3.65
CA GLY A 472 -7.75 -9.52 2.98
C GLY A 472 -6.61 -8.52 3.06
N GLY A 473 -5.42 -8.91 3.52
CA GLY A 473 -4.22 -8.07 3.57
C GLY A 473 -3.89 -7.40 2.25
N TYR A 474 -3.26 -6.23 2.30
CA TYR A 474 -2.84 -5.52 1.09
C TYR A 474 -1.46 -5.99 0.65
N GLY A 475 -1.41 -6.93 -0.28
CA GLY A 475 -0.17 -7.59 -0.65
C GLY A 475 -0.13 -8.10 -2.08
N GLN A 476 1.00 -8.66 -2.43
CA GLN A 476 1.28 -9.27 -3.72
C GLN A 476 1.89 -10.65 -3.56
N LYS A 477 1.23 -11.65 -4.15
CA LYS A 477 1.89 -12.90 -4.52
C LYS A 477 2.70 -12.66 -5.78
N TYR A 478 3.96 -13.07 -5.79
CA TYR A 478 4.84 -12.93 -6.95
C TYR A 478 5.53 -14.26 -7.27
N THR A 479 5.77 -14.50 -8.55
CA THR A 479 6.66 -15.58 -9.02
C THR A 479 8.09 -15.04 -9.04
N THR A 480 9.04 -15.83 -8.57
CA THR A 480 10.46 -15.46 -8.60
C THR A 480 10.93 -15.22 -10.04
N PRO A 481 11.88 -14.31 -10.29
CA PRO A 481 12.45 -14.11 -11.61
C PRO A 481 12.98 -15.44 -12.20
N GLY A 482 12.52 -15.78 -13.41
CA GLY A 482 12.87 -17.05 -14.06
C GLY A 482 12.32 -18.31 -13.37
N ALA A 483 11.30 -18.17 -12.49
CA ALA A 483 10.78 -19.27 -11.66
C ALA A 483 11.86 -20.00 -10.85
N ALA A 484 12.86 -19.24 -10.36
CA ALA A 484 13.95 -19.77 -9.54
C ALA A 484 13.40 -20.36 -8.23
N ASP A 485 13.88 -21.54 -7.86
CA ASP A 485 13.51 -22.22 -6.62
C ASP A 485 14.29 -21.61 -5.43
N LEU A 486 13.61 -20.84 -4.60
CA LEU A 486 14.15 -20.12 -3.43
C LEU A 486 14.79 -21.03 -2.38
N SER A 487 14.54 -22.35 -2.43
CA SER A 487 15.17 -23.33 -1.53
C SER A 487 16.57 -23.75 -1.95
N GLN A 488 16.99 -23.42 -3.18
CA GLN A 488 18.28 -23.87 -3.70
C GLN A 488 19.45 -22.99 -3.27
N GLY A 489 19.21 -21.72 -2.90
CA GLY A 489 20.25 -20.76 -2.54
C GLY A 489 19.80 -19.73 -1.54
N PHE A 490 20.71 -18.85 -1.17
CA PHE A 490 20.40 -17.65 -0.42
C PHE A 490 19.89 -16.55 -1.35
N HIS A 491 18.85 -15.87 -0.91
CA HIS A 491 18.24 -14.72 -1.58
C HIS A 491 18.16 -13.54 -0.62
N VAL A 492 18.15 -12.32 -1.14
CA VAL A 492 18.02 -11.09 -0.35
C VAL A 492 16.61 -10.54 -0.49
N TRP A 493 15.86 -10.55 0.60
CA TRP A 493 14.58 -9.86 0.69
C TRP A 493 14.78 -8.53 1.39
N ALA A 494 14.15 -7.48 0.87
CA ALA A 494 14.23 -6.16 1.46
C ALA A 494 12.91 -5.40 1.39
N ALA A 495 12.68 -4.54 2.38
CA ALA A 495 11.70 -3.47 2.35
C ALA A 495 12.42 -2.12 2.34
N GLU A 496 12.22 -1.32 1.30
CA GLU A 496 12.59 0.10 1.27
C GLU A 496 11.35 0.91 1.61
N TRP A 497 11.39 1.57 2.74
CA TRP A 497 10.26 2.18 3.39
C TRP A 497 10.50 3.66 3.67
N ASP A 498 9.60 4.49 3.20
CA ASP A 498 9.56 5.93 3.42
C ASP A 498 8.13 6.40 3.72
N SER A 499 7.93 7.70 3.84
CA SER A 499 6.63 8.29 4.11
C SER A 499 5.61 8.15 2.97
N LYS A 500 6.03 7.72 1.79
CA LYS A 500 5.18 7.58 0.60
C LYS A 500 4.73 6.14 0.38
N GLY A 501 5.40 5.17 1.02
CA GLY A 501 5.05 3.76 0.86
C GLY A 501 6.19 2.81 1.19
N ILE A 502 5.97 1.55 0.87
CA ILE A 502 6.93 0.46 1.10
C ILE A 502 7.15 -0.27 -0.22
N ARG A 503 8.41 -0.32 -0.65
CA ARG A 503 8.85 -1.11 -1.80
C ARG A 503 9.45 -2.40 -1.32
N PHE A 504 8.94 -3.53 -1.78
CA PHE A 504 9.45 -4.86 -1.48
C PHE A 504 10.32 -5.35 -2.62
N LEU A 505 11.48 -5.90 -2.28
CA LEU A 505 12.48 -6.34 -3.25
C LEU A 505 12.93 -7.78 -2.96
N LEU A 506 13.16 -8.53 -4.03
CA LEU A 506 13.84 -9.83 -4.03
C LEU A 506 15.07 -9.71 -4.92
N ASP A 507 16.27 -9.97 -4.37
CA ASP A 507 17.56 -9.85 -5.07
C ASP A 507 17.73 -8.52 -5.82
N GLY A 508 17.30 -7.42 -5.18
CA GLY A 508 17.34 -6.07 -5.74
C GLY A 508 16.23 -5.75 -6.76
N THR A 509 15.43 -6.74 -7.16
CA THR A 509 14.31 -6.53 -8.08
C THR A 509 13.03 -6.22 -7.29
N GLN A 510 12.33 -5.13 -7.63
CA GLN A 510 11.06 -4.81 -7.01
C GLN A 510 10.00 -5.86 -7.37
N VAL A 511 9.43 -6.49 -6.37
CA VAL A 511 8.33 -7.47 -6.50
C VAL A 511 6.97 -6.88 -6.17
N PHE A 512 6.92 -5.86 -5.30
CA PHE A 512 5.70 -5.16 -4.94
C PHE A 512 6.02 -3.72 -4.49
N TYR A 513 5.09 -2.80 -4.69
CA TYR A 513 5.11 -1.46 -4.10
C TYR A 513 3.74 -1.11 -3.52
N ALA A 514 3.70 -0.99 -2.23
CA ALA A 514 2.54 -0.49 -1.50
C ALA A 514 2.64 1.04 -1.38
N SER A 515 1.96 1.77 -2.27
CA SER A 515 1.88 3.23 -2.20
C SER A 515 0.90 3.65 -1.10
N LYS A 516 1.33 4.53 -0.18
CA LYS A 516 0.48 5.10 0.86
C LYS A 516 -0.77 5.75 0.26
N ALA A 517 -0.59 6.59 -0.77
CA ALA A 517 -1.70 7.28 -1.43
C ALA A 517 -2.73 6.29 -2.02
N THR A 518 -2.27 5.18 -2.62
CA THR A 518 -3.16 4.14 -3.16
C THR A 518 -3.91 3.42 -2.03
N VAL A 519 -3.21 3.05 -0.96
CA VAL A 519 -3.83 2.37 0.19
C VAL A 519 -4.88 3.26 0.84
N GLU A 520 -4.56 4.52 1.13
CA GLU A 520 -5.48 5.47 1.73
C GLU A 520 -6.70 5.77 0.83
N ALA A 521 -6.53 5.74 -0.49
CA ALA A 521 -7.61 5.96 -1.44
C ALA A 521 -8.50 4.73 -1.70
N THR A 522 -8.06 3.51 -1.36
CA THR A 522 -8.74 2.28 -1.82
C THR A 522 -8.92 1.20 -0.77
N ARG A 523 -8.21 1.27 0.37
CA ARG A 523 -8.19 0.22 1.39
C ARG A 523 -8.52 0.72 2.78
N GLY A 524 -8.01 1.88 3.17
CA GLY A 524 -8.19 2.45 4.49
C GLY A 524 -6.96 3.20 4.97
N PRO A 525 -6.89 3.60 6.25
CA PRO A 525 -5.78 4.37 6.77
C PRO A 525 -4.43 3.68 6.58
N TRP A 526 -3.41 4.47 6.29
CA TRP A 526 -2.02 4.04 6.32
C TRP A 526 -1.48 4.14 7.74
N ILE A 527 -1.21 3.01 8.37
CA ILE A 527 -0.78 2.98 9.78
C ILE A 527 0.71 2.64 9.96
N PHE A 528 1.52 2.71 8.90
CA PHE A 528 2.91 2.27 8.93
C PHE A 528 3.91 3.41 9.16
N ASP A 529 3.48 4.59 9.65
CA ASP A 529 4.35 5.75 9.89
C ASP A 529 4.84 5.82 11.36
N HIS A 530 5.13 4.68 11.98
CA HIS A 530 5.68 4.57 13.34
C HIS A 530 6.72 3.44 13.42
N PRO A 531 7.44 3.27 14.56
CA PRO A 531 8.46 2.23 14.68
C PRO A 531 7.91 0.81 14.64
N PHE A 532 8.63 -0.09 13.96
CA PHE A 532 8.36 -1.54 13.87
C PHE A 532 9.57 -2.34 14.34
N TYR A 533 9.36 -3.47 14.99
CA TYR A 533 10.41 -4.43 15.31
C TYR A 533 10.41 -5.62 14.35
N ILE A 534 11.56 -6.25 14.15
CA ILE A 534 11.79 -7.31 13.17
C ILE A 534 11.48 -8.66 13.79
N ILE A 535 10.90 -9.57 13.01
CA ILE A 535 10.58 -10.95 13.41
C ILE A 535 11.09 -11.93 12.36
N LEU A 536 11.64 -13.05 12.83
CA LEU A 536 12.04 -14.22 12.04
C LEU A 536 11.39 -15.47 12.63
N ASN A 537 10.76 -16.30 11.81
CA ASN A 537 10.24 -17.58 12.23
C ASN A 537 10.17 -18.62 11.11
N LEU A 538 10.06 -19.88 11.50
CA LEU A 538 9.68 -20.97 10.63
C LEU A 538 8.45 -21.66 11.23
N ALA A 539 7.27 -21.41 10.67
CA ALA A 539 6.04 -22.05 11.07
C ALA A 539 5.88 -23.42 10.42
N VAL A 540 5.07 -24.28 11.04
CA VAL A 540 4.75 -25.64 10.58
C VAL A 540 3.24 -25.84 10.60
N GLY A 541 2.67 -26.20 9.45
CA GLY A 541 1.22 -26.32 9.28
C GLY A 541 0.51 -24.96 9.38
N GLY A 542 -0.80 -24.99 9.36
CA GLY A 542 -1.63 -23.80 9.52
C GLY A 542 -2.50 -23.49 8.30
N ASP A 543 -3.30 -22.44 8.44
CA ASP A 543 -4.32 -22.08 7.45
C ASP A 543 -3.71 -21.64 6.11
N PHE A 544 -2.55 -20.99 6.14
CA PHE A 544 -1.93 -20.46 4.93
C PHE A 544 -1.04 -21.48 4.21
N PRO A 545 -0.08 -22.16 4.86
CA PRO A 545 0.76 -23.15 4.19
C PRO A 545 0.03 -24.47 3.93
N GLY A 546 -1.07 -24.75 4.63
CA GLY A 546 -1.75 -26.03 4.67
C GLY A 546 -1.03 -27.05 5.59
N PRO A 547 -1.50 -28.30 5.63
CA PRO A 547 -0.96 -29.31 6.52
C PRO A 547 0.42 -29.79 6.08
N VAL A 548 1.21 -30.28 7.04
CA VAL A 548 2.37 -31.15 6.78
C VAL A 548 1.90 -32.54 6.32
N ASP A 549 2.71 -33.24 5.55
CA ASP A 549 2.44 -34.61 5.14
C ASP A 549 3.69 -35.49 5.24
N ALA A 550 3.60 -36.74 4.79
CA ALA A 550 4.71 -37.69 4.87
C ALA A 550 5.94 -37.30 4.02
N SER A 551 5.78 -36.38 3.07
CA SER A 551 6.86 -35.87 2.22
C SER A 551 7.59 -34.66 2.83
N THR A 552 7.02 -34.05 3.89
CA THR A 552 7.64 -32.89 4.55
C THR A 552 8.92 -33.33 5.27
N PRO A 553 10.10 -32.82 4.88
CA PRO A 553 11.35 -33.22 5.50
C PRO A 553 11.48 -32.63 6.90
N PHE A 554 11.87 -33.45 7.87
CA PHE A 554 12.27 -32.99 9.20
C PHE A 554 13.62 -33.62 9.57
N PRO A 555 14.54 -32.83 10.19
CA PRO A 555 14.41 -31.41 10.49
C PRO A 555 14.41 -30.54 9.23
N ALA A 556 13.58 -29.50 9.22
CA ALA A 556 13.55 -28.48 8.17
C ALA A 556 14.24 -27.21 8.64
N ARG A 557 15.05 -26.59 7.78
CA ARG A 557 15.93 -25.49 8.16
C ARG A 557 15.72 -24.25 7.30
N MET A 558 15.47 -23.13 7.93
CA MET A 558 15.64 -21.80 7.39
C MET A 558 17.00 -21.28 7.82
N LEU A 559 17.85 -20.89 6.86
CA LEU A 559 19.18 -20.33 7.12
C LEU A 559 19.13 -18.83 6.89
N VAL A 560 19.64 -18.04 7.84
CA VAL A 560 19.74 -16.59 7.72
C VAL A 560 21.20 -16.19 7.84
N ASP A 561 21.77 -15.65 6.75
CA ASP A 561 23.16 -15.19 6.68
C ASP A 561 23.31 -13.84 7.43
N TYR A 562 22.41 -12.92 7.20
CA TYR A 562 22.38 -11.65 7.92
C TYR A 562 20.98 -11.04 7.96
N VAL A 563 20.80 -10.12 8.93
CA VAL A 563 19.75 -9.11 8.93
C VAL A 563 20.39 -7.74 9.07
N ARG A 564 20.04 -6.80 8.20
CA ARG A 564 20.64 -5.46 8.16
C ARG A 564 19.58 -4.37 8.02
N VAL A 565 19.83 -3.23 8.67
CA VAL A 565 18.98 -2.04 8.54
C VAL A 565 19.83 -0.84 8.19
N TYR A 566 19.41 -0.14 7.13
CA TYR A 566 20.09 1.04 6.61
C TYR A 566 19.16 2.26 6.61
N LYS A 567 19.77 3.47 6.76
CA LYS A 567 19.10 4.77 6.65
C LYS A 567 19.80 5.71 5.69
#